data_9a051d4cc52b0ab6274e6f7caa2aeecb
#
_entry.id   9a051d4cc52b0ab6274e6f7caa2aeecb
#
_cell.length_a   1.000
_cell.length_b   1.000
_cell.length_c   1.000
_cell.angle_alpha   90.00
_cell.angle_beta   90.00
_cell.angle_gamma   90.00
#
_symmetry.space_group_name_H-M   'P 1'
#
loop_
_entity.id
_entity.type
_entity.pdbx_description
1 polymer ?
#
loop_
_entity_poly.entity_id
_entity_poly.type
_entity_poly.pdbx_seq_one_letter_code
_entity_poly.pdbx_strand_id
1 'polypeptide(L)'
;VDSFHVIKMITGKLQAYLRRILRSLHDKDEQRHAKLEQELGRKIGFVHSREYYLVKNFQWLILKNRSEIKYSVKSHFDYKFNCFMSVYDYEHELFKIDQNLAVFRDLKERYIDFNNKYVGNPKEARKGLADILLAYRNSGFKMFEEIADTLDNYKEQILNSFIMIERTCRSDTRLRRLSNGPMESLNRIPK
;
A
#
# COMPACT_ATOMS: atom_id res chain seq x y z
N VAL A 1 0.38 19.68 -0.27
CA VAL A 1 0.45 18.21 -0.18
C VAL A 1 1.31 17.72 -1.33
N ASP A 2 2.39 17.04 -1.06
CA ASP A 2 3.22 16.42 -2.08
C ASP A 2 2.85 14.93 -2.28
N SER A 3 3.44 14.32 -3.30
CA SER A 3 3.16 12.93 -3.66
C SER A 3 3.49 11.93 -2.56
N PHE A 4 4.47 12.23 -1.70
CA PHE A 4 4.84 11.37 -0.58
C PHE A 4 3.69 11.26 0.44
N HIS A 5 3.06 12.37 0.77
CA HIS A 5 1.91 12.39 1.69
C HIS A 5 0.72 11.61 1.12
N VAL A 6 0.47 11.71 -0.18
CA VAL A 6 -0.60 10.94 -0.83
C VAL A 6 -0.31 9.43 -0.78
N ILE A 7 0.89 9.02 -1.16
CA ILE A 7 1.28 7.60 -1.12
C ILE A 7 1.18 7.06 0.31
N LYS A 8 1.64 7.83 1.30
CA LYS A 8 1.53 7.48 2.72
C LYS A 8 0.08 7.34 3.17
N MET A 9 -0.81 8.22 2.71
CA MET A 9 -2.25 8.14 3.00
C MET A 9 -2.87 6.88 2.41
N ILE A 10 -2.63 6.58 1.13
CA ILE A 10 -3.11 5.37 0.46
C ILE A 10 -2.61 4.13 1.20
N THR A 11 -1.30 4.04 1.42
CA THR A 11 -0.68 2.91 2.12
C THR A 11 -1.22 2.74 3.53
N GLY A 12 -1.45 3.85 4.26
CA GLY A 12 -2.04 3.82 5.60
C GLY A 12 -3.46 3.25 5.63
N LYS A 13 -4.30 3.60 4.65
CA LYS A 13 -5.65 3.03 4.51
C LYS A 13 -5.60 1.54 4.16
N LEU A 14 -4.71 1.12 3.26
CA LEU A 14 -4.48 -0.30 2.94
C LEU A 14 -4.00 -1.08 4.17
N GLN A 15 -3.09 -0.51 4.93
CA GLN A 15 -2.59 -1.12 6.17
C GLN A 15 -3.70 -1.29 7.22
N ALA A 16 -4.60 -0.30 7.34
CA ALA A 16 -5.77 -0.40 8.21
C ALA A 16 -6.74 -1.51 7.75
N TYR A 17 -6.90 -1.69 6.44
CA TYR A 17 -7.69 -2.77 5.87
C TYR A 17 -7.07 -4.15 6.18
N LEU A 18 -5.78 -4.32 5.95
CA LEU A 18 -5.04 -5.57 6.26
C LEU A 18 -5.11 -5.93 7.75
N ARG A 19 -5.05 -4.92 8.64
CA ARG A 19 -5.24 -5.15 10.09
C ARG A 19 -6.64 -5.67 10.41
N ARG A 20 -7.69 -5.25 9.69
CA ARG A 20 -9.05 -5.79 9.87
C ARG A 20 -9.13 -7.25 9.43
N ILE A 21 -8.51 -7.60 8.31
CA ILE A 21 -8.40 -9.01 7.88
C ILE A 21 -7.69 -9.83 8.95
N LEU A 22 -6.55 -9.37 9.46
CA LEU A 22 -5.79 -10.09 10.50
C LEU A 22 -6.61 -10.33 11.77
N ARG A 23 -7.37 -9.33 12.24
CA ARG A 23 -8.27 -9.49 13.40
C ARG A 23 -9.33 -10.54 13.12
N SER A 24 -10.02 -10.45 12.01
CA SER A 24 -11.06 -11.42 11.63
C SER A 24 -10.50 -12.85 11.51
N LEU A 25 -9.29 -13.02 11.00
CA LEU A 25 -8.64 -14.33 10.92
C LEU A 25 -8.23 -14.84 12.32
N HIS A 26 -7.76 -13.95 13.18
CA HIS A 26 -7.43 -14.30 14.57
C HIS A 26 -8.67 -14.77 15.33
N ASP A 27 -9.78 -14.03 15.25
CA ASP A 27 -11.04 -14.39 15.90
C ASP A 27 -11.57 -15.77 15.41
N LYS A 28 -11.44 -16.04 14.12
CA LYS A 28 -11.77 -17.37 13.56
C LYS A 28 -10.85 -18.48 14.08
N ASP A 29 -9.56 -18.19 14.24
CA ASP A 29 -8.60 -19.13 14.78
C ASP A 29 -8.89 -19.43 16.25
N GLU A 30 -9.25 -18.44 17.06
CA GLU A 30 -9.65 -18.61 18.46
C GLU A 30 -10.92 -19.47 18.58
N GLN A 31 -11.93 -19.19 17.75
CA GLN A 31 -13.17 -20.00 17.74
C GLN A 31 -12.89 -21.45 17.35
N ARG A 32 -12.02 -21.68 16.35
CA ARG A 32 -11.62 -23.02 15.94
C ARG A 32 -10.85 -23.72 17.07
N HIS A 33 -9.94 -23.02 17.72
CA HIS A 33 -9.15 -23.55 18.84
C HIS A 33 -10.04 -23.96 19.99
N ALA A 34 -10.98 -23.10 20.42
CA ALA A 34 -11.94 -23.40 21.50
C ALA A 34 -12.80 -24.63 21.19
N LYS A 35 -13.26 -24.80 19.95
CA LYS A 35 -14.00 -26.00 19.51
C LYS A 35 -13.15 -27.27 19.63
N LEU A 36 -11.92 -27.21 19.16
CA LEU A 36 -11.00 -28.37 19.25
C LEU A 36 -10.68 -28.77 20.70
N GLU A 37 -10.50 -27.79 21.59
CA GLU A 37 -10.33 -28.09 23.02
C GLU A 37 -11.55 -28.76 23.64
N GLN A 38 -12.73 -28.28 23.26
CA GLN A 38 -14.00 -28.88 23.71
C GLN A 38 -14.16 -30.32 23.18
N GLU A 39 -13.89 -30.56 21.91
CA GLU A 39 -13.99 -31.88 21.30
C GLU A 39 -12.99 -32.88 21.86
N LEU A 40 -11.76 -32.42 22.16
CA LEU A 40 -10.70 -33.27 22.69
C LEU A 40 -10.74 -33.45 24.21
N GLY A 41 -11.54 -32.65 24.91
CA GLY A 41 -11.63 -32.64 26.39
C GLY A 41 -10.30 -32.26 27.09
N ARG A 42 -9.36 -31.61 26.39
CA ARG A 42 -8.07 -31.20 26.92
C ARG A 42 -7.57 -29.92 26.28
N LYS A 43 -6.74 -29.18 27.00
CA LYS A 43 -6.04 -28.00 26.46
C LYS A 43 -5.01 -28.41 25.40
N ILE A 44 -4.96 -27.65 24.32
CA ILE A 44 -4.00 -27.79 23.23
C ILE A 44 -3.26 -26.49 22.96
N GLY A 45 -2.12 -26.53 22.30
CA GLY A 45 -1.38 -25.34 21.88
C GLY A 45 -2.13 -24.55 20.81
N PHE A 46 -2.21 -23.23 20.98
CA PHE A 46 -2.83 -22.35 19.97
C PHE A 46 -1.96 -22.26 18.72
N VAL A 47 -2.57 -22.47 17.55
CA VAL A 47 -1.90 -22.39 16.25
C VAL A 47 -2.74 -21.56 15.28
N HIS A 48 -2.13 -20.48 14.77
CA HIS A 48 -2.76 -19.68 13.73
C HIS A 48 -2.91 -20.44 12.41
N SER A 49 -3.96 -20.07 11.64
CA SER A 49 -4.22 -20.54 10.28
C SER A 49 -3.09 -20.19 9.31
N ARG A 50 -3.10 -20.83 8.14
CA ARG A 50 -2.20 -20.47 7.03
C ARG A 50 -2.51 -19.07 6.51
N GLU A 51 -3.77 -18.70 6.46
CA GLU A 51 -4.27 -17.38 6.03
C GLU A 51 -3.75 -16.27 6.96
N TYR A 52 -3.83 -16.45 8.28
CA TYR A 52 -3.27 -15.50 9.24
C TYR A 52 -1.75 -15.34 9.06
N TYR A 53 -1.04 -16.47 8.97
CA TYR A 53 0.41 -16.47 8.73
C TYR A 53 0.76 -15.71 7.46
N LEU A 54 0.03 -15.94 6.37
CA LEU A 54 0.26 -15.34 5.09
C LEU A 54 0.08 -13.81 5.15
N VAL A 55 -1.07 -13.32 5.64
CA VAL A 55 -1.31 -11.88 5.75
C VAL A 55 -0.30 -11.23 6.69
N LYS A 56 0.01 -11.85 7.82
CA LYS A 56 0.95 -11.29 8.81
C LYS A 56 2.36 -11.10 8.23
N ASN A 57 2.87 -12.08 7.50
CA ASN A 57 4.26 -12.10 7.05
C ASN A 57 4.45 -11.52 5.64
N PHE A 58 3.42 -11.55 4.77
CA PHE A 58 3.54 -11.19 3.36
C PHE A 58 2.70 -9.98 2.94
N GLN A 59 2.02 -9.28 3.88
CA GLN A 59 1.29 -8.03 3.59
C GLN A 59 2.16 -6.97 2.89
N TRP A 60 3.47 -7.04 3.02
CA TRP A 60 4.39 -6.14 2.33
C TRP A 60 4.30 -6.26 0.80
N LEU A 61 3.86 -7.39 0.25
CA LEU A 61 3.58 -7.56 -1.18
C LEU A 61 2.47 -6.63 -1.68
N ILE A 62 1.55 -6.23 -0.79
CA ILE A 62 0.48 -5.27 -1.09
C ILE A 62 0.94 -3.83 -0.85
N LEU A 63 1.73 -3.62 0.20
CA LEU A 63 2.09 -2.28 0.70
C LEU A 63 3.27 -1.64 -0.05
N LYS A 64 4.29 -2.43 -0.43
CA LYS A 64 5.43 -1.94 -1.22
C LYS A 64 5.02 -1.59 -2.64
N ASN A 65 5.78 -0.71 -3.27
CA ASN A 65 5.65 -0.43 -4.70
C ASN A 65 6.04 -1.67 -5.51
N ARG A 66 5.31 -1.97 -6.56
CA ARG A 66 5.57 -3.15 -7.41
C ARG A 66 6.99 -3.17 -7.94
N SER A 67 7.53 -2.00 -8.31
CA SER A 67 8.91 -1.84 -8.79
C SER A 67 9.99 -2.17 -7.75
N GLU A 68 9.66 -2.14 -6.46
CA GLU A 68 10.57 -2.46 -5.36
C GLU A 68 10.53 -3.94 -4.96
N ILE A 69 9.58 -4.70 -5.49
CA ILE A 69 9.43 -6.12 -5.21
C ILE A 69 10.32 -6.91 -6.15
N LYS A 70 11.28 -7.63 -5.58
CA LYS A 70 12.14 -8.54 -6.34
C LYS A 70 11.40 -9.86 -6.54
N TYR A 71 10.65 -9.95 -7.64
CA TYR A 71 10.05 -11.20 -8.05
C TYR A 71 11.13 -12.18 -8.51
N SER A 72 11.15 -13.35 -7.91
CA SER A 72 12.08 -14.42 -8.23
C SER A 72 11.32 -15.73 -8.40
N VAL A 73 11.70 -16.50 -9.39
CA VAL A 73 11.22 -17.88 -9.57
C VAL A 73 11.85 -18.85 -8.56
N LYS A 74 12.88 -18.39 -7.81
CA LYS A 74 13.43 -19.21 -6.73
C LYS A 74 12.38 -19.42 -5.66
N SER A 75 12.09 -20.66 -5.37
CA SER A 75 11.19 -21.08 -4.32
C SER A 75 11.97 -21.59 -3.12
N HIS A 76 11.37 -21.44 -1.94
CA HIS A 76 11.86 -21.97 -0.67
C HIS A 76 10.79 -22.86 -0.07
N PHE A 77 11.21 -23.92 0.64
CA PHE A 77 10.25 -24.78 1.32
C PHE A 77 9.62 -24.01 2.50
N ASP A 78 8.31 -23.85 2.47
CA ASP A 78 7.53 -23.25 3.54
C ASP A 78 6.84 -24.35 4.35
N TYR A 79 7.27 -24.51 5.60
CA TYR A 79 6.73 -25.52 6.52
C TYR A 79 5.25 -25.31 6.87
N LYS A 80 4.77 -24.05 6.80
CA LYS A 80 3.35 -23.73 7.07
C LYS A 80 2.46 -24.23 5.93
N PHE A 81 2.94 -24.13 4.71
CA PHE A 81 2.26 -24.61 3.51
C PHE A 81 2.61 -26.05 3.15
N ASN A 82 3.71 -26.57 3.68
CA ASN A 82 4.28 -27.88 3.36
C ASN A 82 4.58 -28.06 1.86
N CYS A 83 5.05 -26.99 1.22
CA CYS A 83 5.44 -26.99 -0.19
C CYS A 83 6.48 -25.90 -0.48
N PHE A 84 7.06 -25.94 -1.68
CA PHE A 84 7.94 -24.87 -2.14
C PHE A 84 7.11 -23.68 -2.59
N MET A 85 7.44 -22.48 -2.08
CA MET A 85 6.76 -21.23 -2.34
C MET A 85 7.73 -20.20 -2.90
N SER A 86 7.37 -19.55 -3.99
CA SER A 86 8.01 -18.36 -4.54
C SER A 86 7.27 -17.09 -4.08
N VAL A 87 7.83 -15.91 -4.39
CA VAL A 87 7.16 -14.63 -4.14
C VAL A 87 5.82 -14.53 -4.88
N TYR A 88 5.74 -15.09 -6.10
CA TYR A 88 4.51 -15.14 -6.88
C TYR A 88 3.43 -16.00 -6.19
N ASP A 89 3.84 -17.15 -5.61
CA ASP A 89 2.90 -18.04 -4.94
C ASP A 89 2.30 -17.38 -3.70
N TYR A 90 3.12 -16.71 -2.88
CA TYR A 90 2.63 -15.97 -1.72
C TYR A 90 1.67 -14.84 -2.13
N GLU A 91 1.97 -14.11 -3.19
CA GLU A 91 1.08 -13.07 -3.70
C GLU A 91 -0.26 -13.65 -4.18
N HIS A 92 -0.22 -14.74 -4.92
CA HIS A 92 -1.41 -15.43 -5.41
C HIS A 92 -2.29 -15.94 -4.25
N GLU A 93 -1.67 -16.54 -3.24
CA GLU A 93 -2.39 -17.01 -2.06
C GLU A 93 -3.00 -15.83 -1.24
N LEU A 94 -2.31 -14.68 -1.15
CA LEU A 94 -2.87 -13.47 -0.53
C LEU A 94 -4.15 -13.02 -1.23
N PHE A 95 -4.17 -13.01 -2.57
CA PHE A 95 -5.35 -12.60 -3.33
C PHE A 95 -6.53 -13.59 -3.22
N LYS A 96 -6.27 -14.86 -2.87
CA LYS A 96 -7.34 -15.82 -2.56
C LYS A 96 -8.01 -15.54 -1.21
N ILE A 97 -7.28 -14.99 -0.24
CA ILE A 97 -7.87 -14.63 1.08
C ILE A 97 -8.90 -13.52 0.90
N ASP A 98 -8.57 -12.51 0.09
CA ASP A 98 -9.47 -11.41 -0.23
C ASP A 98 -9.12 -10.84 -1.62
N GLN A 99 -10.01 -11.08 -2.58
CA GLN A 99 -9.83 -10.63 -3.97
C GLN A 99 -9.72 -9.10 -4.11
N ASN A 100 -10.25 -8.34 -3.14
CA ASN A 100 -10.12 -6.89 -3.13
C ASN A 100 -8.67 -6.43 -2.98
N LEU A 101 -7.79 -7.25 -2.39
CA LEU A 101 -6.37 -6.91 -2.24
C LEU A 101 -5.67 -6.68 -3.58
N ALA A 102 -6.04 -7.45 -4.62
CA ALA A 102 -5.51 -7.26 -5.97
C ALA A 102 -5.96 -5.90 -6.54
N VAL A 103 -7.23 -5.56 -6.40
CA VAL A 103 -7.79 -4.28 -6.86
C VAL A 103 -7.16 -3.11 -6.11
N PHE A 104 -7.04 -3.21 -4.80
CA PHE A 104 -6.45 -2.15 -3.98
C PHE A 104 -4.99 -1.89 -4.33
N ARG A 105 -4.23 -2.96 -4.56
CA ARG A 105 -2.87 -2.85 -5.03
C ARG A 105 -2.79 -2.14 -6.37
N ASP A 106 -3.64 -2.51 -7.31
CA ASP A 106 -3.68 -1.92 -8.65
C ASP A 106 -4.02 -0.43 -8.59
N LEU A 107 -5.01 -0.04 -7.80
CA LEU A 107 -5.36 1.37 -7.60
C LEU A 107 -4.21 2.16 -6.95
N LYS A 108 -3.49 1.58 -5.99
CA LYS A 108 -2.29 2.18 -5.40
C LYS A 108 -1.20 2.38 -6.47
N GLU A 109 -0.90 1.36 -7.26
CA GLU A 109 0.13 1.43 -8.30
C GLU A 109 -0.21 2.47 -9.38
N ARG A 110 -1.48 2.63 -9.77
CA ARG A 110 -1.92 3.69 -10.69
C ARG A 110 -1.51 5.08 -10.21
N TYR A 111 -1.62 5.37 -8.90
CA TYR A 111 -1.17 6.65 -8.38
C TYR A 111 0.36 6.78 -8.42
N ILE A 112 1.09 5.71 -8.12
CA ILE A 112 2.56 5.69 -8.18
C ILE A 112 3.04 5.92 -9.62
N ASP A 113 2.44 5.23 -10.59
CA ASP A 113 2.76 5.37 -12.01
C ASP A 113 2.46 6.80 -12.50
N PHE A 114 1.30 7.34 -12.14
CA PHE A 114 0.96 8.74 -12.39
C PHE A 114 2.03 9.69 -11.85
N ASN A 115 2.44 9.49 -10.60
CA ASN A 115 3.42 10.34 -9.96
C ASN A 115 4.79 10.29 -10.64
N ASN A 116 5.16 9.16 -11.21
CA ASN A 116 6.43 8.98 -11.91
C ASN A 116 6.37 9.47 -13.36
N LYS A 117 5.25 9.27 -14.04
CA LYS A 117 5.07 9.54 -15.48
C LYS A 117 5.13 11.03 -15.82
N TYR A 118 4.56 11.89 -14.98
CA TYR A 118 4.33 13.29 -15.33
C TYR A 118 5.32 14.28 -14.69
N VAL A 119 6.48 13.81 -14.26
CA VAL A 119 7.54 14.67 -13.71
C VAL A 119 7.94 15.74 -14.73
N GLY A 120 7.86 17.00 -14.33
CA GLY A 120 8.17 18.15 -15.20
C GLY A 120 7.04 18.56 -16.15
N ASN A 121 5.90 17.89 -16.14
CA ASN A 121 4.78 18.20 -17.02
C ASN A 121 3.45 18.36 -16.27
N PRO A 122 3.26 19.49 -15.55
CA PRO A 122 2.04 19.74 -14.76
C PRO A 122 0.76 19.84 -15.59
N LYS A 123 0.83 20.22 -16.87
CA LYS A 123 -0.33 20.30 -17.75
C LYS A 123 -0.89 18.90 -18.07
N GLU A 124 -0.04 17.96 -18.44
CA GLU A 124 -0.45 16.57 -18.68
C GLU A 124 -0.79 15.85 -17.38
N ALA A 125 -0.11 16.19 -16.27
CA ALA A 125 -0.45 15.68 -14.94
C ALA A 125 -1.90 15.99 -14.55
N ARG A 126 -2.47 17.13 -14.99
CA ARG A 126 -3.88 17.47 -14.74
C ARG A 126 -4.85 16.46 -15.35
N LYS A 127 -4.58 15.99 -16.56
CA LYS A 127 -5.39 14.94 -17.21
C LYS A 127 -5.22 13.60 -16.46
N GLY A 128 -3.98 13.20 -16.20
CA GLY A 128 -3.71 11.96 -15.46
C GLY A 128 -4.32 11.94 -14.07
N LEU A 129 -4.37 13.08 -13.35
CA LEU A 129 -5.04 13.17 -12.06
C LEU A 129 -6.56 13.00 -12.19
N ALA A 130 -7.16 13.56 -13.23
CA ALA A 130 -8.60 13.38 -13.50
C ALA A 130 -8.93 11.91 -13.73
N ASP A 131 -8.09 11.17 -14.48
CA ASP A 131 -8.27 9.73 -14.72
C ASP A 131 -8.18 8.92 -13.41
N ILE A 132 -7.27 9.30 -12.52
CA ILE A 132 -7.16 8.67 -11.18
C ILE A 132 -8.39 8.95 -10.33
N LEU A 133 -8.85 10.19 -10.27
CA LEU A 133 -10.05 10.56 -9.52
C LEU A 133 -11.26 9.76 -10.00
N LEU A 134 -11.42 9.63 -11.31
CA LEU A 134 -12.49 8.83 -11.92
C LEU A 134 -12.35 7.35 -11.54
N ALA A 135 -11.15 6.79 -11.66
CA ALA A 135 -10.90 5.39 -11.32
C ALA A 135 -11.18 5.09 -9.84
N TYR A 136 -10.81 6.01 -8.94
CA TYR A 136 -11.02 5.86 -7.50
C TYR A 136 -12.52 5.98 -7.13
N ARG A 137 -13.24 6.96 -7.68
CA ARG A 137 -14.68 7.13 -7.47
C ARG A 137 -15.50 5.96 -8.01
N ASN A 138 -15.08 5.40 -9.14
CA ASN A 138 -15.76 4.26 -9.77
C ASN A 138 -15.28 2.89 -9.25
N SER A 139 -14.41 2.88 -8.26
CA SER A 139 -13.87 1.62 -7.71
C SER A 139 -14.89 0.80 -6.93
N GLY A 140 -15.96 1.41 -6.45
CA GLY A 140 -16.95 0.80 -5.56
C GLY A 140 -16.47 0.63 -4.11
N PHE A 141 -15.33 1.22 -3.76
CA PHE A 141 -14.75 1.13 -2.41
C PHE A 141 -14.71 2.50 -1.74
N LYS A 142 -15.50 2.67 -0.68
CA LYS A 142 -15.57 3.92 0.10
C LYS A 142 -14.19 4.47 0.47
N MET A 143 -13.24 3.58 0.76
CA MET A 143 -11.87 3.97 1.08
C MET A 143 -11.22 4.76 -0.06
N PHE A 144 -11.41 4.37 -1.32
CA PHE A 144 -10.85 5.06 -2.48
C PHE A 144 -11.66 6.29 -2.88
N GLU A 145 -12.97 6.30 -2.65
CA GLU A 145 -13.81 7.50 -2.79
C GLU A 145 -13.32 8.61 -1.84
N GLU A 146 -13.08 8.30 -0.56
CA GLU A 146 -12.52 9.24 0.42
C GLU A 146 -11.11 9.75 0.03
N ILE A 147 -10.29 8.87 -0.59
CA ILE A 147 -8.99 9.28 -1.14
C ILE A 147 -9.20 10.23 -2.32
N ALA A 148 -10.12 9.93 -3.23
CA ALA A 148 -10.43 10.79 -4.37
C ALA A 148 -10.87 12.18 -3.93
N ASP A 149 -11.73 12.30 -2.93
CA ASP A 149 -12.15 13.58 -2.38
C ASP A 149 -10.98 14.37 -1.78
N THR A 150 -10.07 13.66 -1.09
CA THR A 150 -8.86 14.28 -0.58
C THR A 150 -7.94 14.77 -1.71
N LEU A 151 -7.76 13.96 -2.76
CA LEU A 151 -6.96 14.35 -3.93
C LEU A 151 -7.55 15.55 -4.67
N ASP A 152 -8.87 15.60 -4.82
CA ASP A 152 -9.57 16.69 -5.49
C ASP A 152 -9.44 18.01 -4.70
N ASN A 153 -9.58 17.95 -3.38
CA ASN A 153 -9.36 19.10 -2.49
C ASN A 153 -7.93 19.66 -2.57
N TYR A 154 -6.93 18.82 -2.77
CA TYR A 154 -5.51 19.21 -2.88
C TYR A 154 -4.97 19.21 -4.32
N LYS A 155 -5.85 19.24 -5.32
CA LYS A 155 -5.52 19.11 -6.73
C LYS A 155 -4.42 20.05 -7.19
N GLU A 156 -4.55 21.33 -6.92
CA GLU A 156 -3.57 22.33 -7.37
C GLU A 156 -2.21 22.14 -6.67
N GLN A 157 -2.19 21.80 -5.39
CA GLN A 157 -0.96 21.51 -4.66
C GLN A 157 -0.25 20.28 -5.22
N ILE A 158 -1.03 19.23 -5.56
CA ILE A 158 -0.49 18.02 -6.18
C ILE A 158 0.09 18.36 -7.56
N LEU A 159 -0.63 19.12 -8.38
CA LEU A 159 -0.16 19.51 -9.72
C LEU A 159 1.08 20.41 -9.64
N ASN A 160 1.15 21.33 -8.70
CA ASN A 160 2.33 22.15 -8.47
C ASN A 160 3.56 21.31 -8.08
N SER A 161 3.37 20.16 -7.44
CA SER A 161 4.49 19.26 -7.12
C SER A 161 5.17 18.65 -8.36
N PHE A 162 4.57 18.73 -9.55
CA PHE A 162 5.19 18.30 -10.81
C PHE A 162 6.07 19.36 -11.45
N ILE A 163 6.05 20.61 -10.96
CA ILE A 163 6.93 21.68 -11.44
C ILE A 163 8.35 21.36 -11.02
N MET A 164 9.28 21.45 -11.99
CA MET A 164 10.70 21.29 -11.74
C MET A 164 11.30 22.67 -11.49
N ILE A 165 12.08 22.78 -10.44
CA ILE A 165 12.83 24.00 -10.10
C ILE A 165 14.31 23.68 -9.93
N GLU A 166 15.14 24.63 -10.32
CA GLU A 166 16.57 24.58 -10.02
C GLU A 166 16.78 24.86 -8.53
N ARG A 167 17.50 23.98 -7.88
CA ARG A 167 17.96 24.16 -6.51
C ARG A 167 19.46 24.00 -6.43
N THR A 168 20.10 25.04 -5.95
CA THR A 168 21.50 25.03 -5.61
C THR A 168 21.66 24.60 -4.15
N CYS A 169 22.37 23.51 -3.92
CA CYS A 169 22.73 23.06 -2.59
C CYS A 169 24.27 22.94 -2.53
N ARG A 170 24.90 23.83 -1.77
CA ARG A 170 26.36 24.01 -1.73
C ARG A 170 26.90 24.41 -3.12
N SER A 171 27.67 23.54 -3.79
CA SER A 171 28.23 23.77 -5.11
C SER A 171 27.51 23.05 -6.25
N ASP A 172 26.38 22.36 -5.97
CA ASP A 172 25.71 21.55 -6.95
C ASP A 172 24.31 22.08 -7.22
N THR A 173 24.01 22.41 -8.48
CA THR A 173 22.68 22.88 -8.93
C THR A 173 21.99 21.75 -9.66
N ARG A 174 20.84 21.31 -9.13
CA ARG A 174 20.04 20.23 -9.72
C ARG A 174 18.60 20.62 -9.89
N LEU A 175 17.99 20.14 -10.96
CA LEU A 175 16.54 20.17 -11.14
C LEU A 175 15.88 19.23 -10.13
N ARG A 176 14.97 19.79 -9.34
CA ARG A 176 14.17 19.03 -8.36
C ARG A 176 12.71 19.41 -8.44
N ARG A 177 11.85 18.47 -8.10
CA ARG A 177 10.42 18.73 -7.97
C ARG A 177 10.15 19.74 -6.86
N LEU A 178 9.18 20.62 -7.08
CA LEU A 178 8.68 21.52 -6.04
C LEU A 178 8.07 20.70 -4.91
N SER A 179 8.62 20.78 -3.72
CA SER A 179 8.13 20.05 -2.54
C SER A 179 8.15 20.92 -1.29
N ASN A 180 7.30 20.59 -0.33
CA ASN A 180 7.25 21.27 0.97
C ASN A 180 8.34 20.78 1.96
N GLY A 181 9.15 19.78 1.58
CA GLY A 181 10.18 19.20 2.44
C GLY A 181 11.09 20.19 3.16
N PRO A 182 11.58 21.27 2.51
CA PRO A 182 12.38 22.29 3.17
C PRO A 182 11.62 23.05 4.27
N MET A 183 10.35 23.36 4.05
CA MET A 183 9.52 24.02 5.07
C MET A 183 9.23 23.11 6.26
N GLU A 184 8.99 21.83 6.00
CA GLU A 184 8.79 20.83 7.05
C GLU A 184 10.06 20.61 7.89
N SER A 185 11.24 20.63 7.26
CA SER A 185 12.51 20.52 7.99
C SER A 185 12.79 21.74 8.88
N LEU A 186 12.43 22.95 8.43
CA LEU A 186 12.53 24.15 9.25
C LEU A 186 11.56 24.13 10.45
N ASN A 187 10.36 23.60 10.27
CA ASN A 187 9.37 23.47 11.34
C ASN A 187 9.74 22.40 12.40
N ARG A 188 10.70 21.53 12.11
CA ARG A 188 11.21 20.51 13.06
C ARG A 188 12.36 21.00 13.93
N ILE A 189 12.90 22.20 13.67
CA ILE A 189 13.92 22.78 14.54
C ILE A 189 13.22 23.27 15.81
N PRO A 190 13.55 22.74 17.00
CA PRO A 190 12.99 23.23 18.26
C PRO A 190 13.31 24.72 18.41
N LYS A 191 12.30 25.50 18.77
CA LYS A 191 12.48 26.91 19.11
C LYS A 191 13.15 27.05 20.46
#